data_85d5f071f695c01628fb13c990f9f9b8
#
_entry.id   85d5f071f695c01628fb13c990f9f9b8
#
_cell.length_a   1.000
_cell.length_b   1.000
_cell.length_c   1.000
_cell.angle_alpha   90.00
_cell.angle_beta   90.00
_cell.angle_gamma   90.00
#
_symmetry.space_group_name_H-M   'P 1'
#
loop_
_entity.id
_entity.type
_entity.pdbx_description
1 polymer ?
#
loop_
_entity_poly.entity_id
_entity_poly.type
_entity_poly.pdbx_seq_one_letter_code
_entity_poly.pdbx_strand_id
1 'polypeptide(L)'
;MASEIQQNCKRCTTASAAAIDRHIGNRIKLRRNYLKMSQDKLGRAVGLTFQQIQKYEKGFNRISVGRLWEISRILNVPIAYFFEDLPRSGNEQNAEISGFGDEAQMIYKEDSLRLLNAFNKIRNPQTARIVFDLLQALVA
;
A
#
# COMPACT_ATOMS: atom_id res chain seq x y z
N MET A 1 6.31 0.89 -34.08
CA MET A 1 5.53 0.78 -32.83
C MET A 1 6.34 0.31 -31.62
N ALA A 2 7.38 -0.49 -31.77
CA ALA A 2 8.22 -0.91 -30.62
C ALA A 2 9.21 0.16 -30.13
N SER A 3 9.52 1.19 -30.92
CA SER A 3 10.50 2.24 -30.59
C SER A 3 9.94 3.38 -29.73
N GLU A 4 8.63 3.61 -29.70
CA GLU A 4 8.02 4.68 -28.92
C GLU A 4 7.81 4.31 -27.45
N ILE A 5 7.66 3.02 -27.15
CA ILE A 5 7.51 2.54 -25.77
C ILE A 5 8.83 2.64 -24.98
N GLN A 6 9.97 2.61 -25.67
CA GLN A 6 11.29 2.70 -25.03
C GLN A 6 11.74 4.13 -24.66
N GLN A 7 11.14 5.16 -25.23
CA GLN A 7 11.55 6.54 -24.97
C GLN A 7 10.91 7.19 -23.76
N ASN A 8 9.83 6.63 -23.20
CA ASN A 8 9.11 7.26 -22.10
C ASN A 8 9.36 6.60 -20.73
N CYS A 9 10.14 5.53 -20.67
CA CYS A 9 10.62 5.00 -19.40
C CYS A 9 11.86 5.79 -18.97
N LYS A 10 11.67 6.97 -18.37
CA LYS A 10 12.75 7.62 -17.62
C LYS A 10 13.27 6.59 -16.63
N ARG A 11 14.51 6.14 -16.83
CA ARG A 11 15.20 5.20 -15.95
C ARG A 11 14.93 5.60 -14.52
N CYS A 12 14.31 4.70 -13.75
CA CYS A 12 14.22 4.86 -12.30
C CYS A 12 15.64 5.07 -11.79
N THR A 13 15.97 6.31 -11.44
CA THR A 13 17.33 6.64 -11.01
C THR A 13 17.57 6.00 -9.67
N THR A 14 18.82 5.66 -9.34
CA THR A 14 19.22 5.16 -8.03
C THR A 14 18.72 6.05 -6.89
N ALA A 15 18.66 7.36 -7.11
CA ALA A 15 18.10 8.33 -6.16
C ALA A 15 16.59 8.12 -5.93
N SER A 16 15.81 7.80 -6.97
CA SER A 16 14.39 7.50 -6.86
C SER A 16 14.16 6.20 -6.07
N ALA A 17 14.95 5.16 -6.35
CA ALA A 17 14.85 3.90 -5.62
C ALA A 17 15.18 4.07 -4.14
N ALA A 18 16.22 4.85 -3.80
CA ALA A 18 16.59 5.12 -2.41
C ALA A 18 15.50 5.92 -1.66
N ALA A 19 14.79 6.81 -2.36
CA ALA A 19 13.66 7.53 -1.78
C ALA A 19 12.49 6.58 -1.46
N ILE A 20 12.22 5.62 -2.33
CA ILE A 20 11.20 4.57 -2.12
C ILE A 20 11.60 3.69 -0.92
N ASP A 21 12.84 3.21 -0.89
CA ASP A 21 13.34 2.37 0.21
C ASP A 21 13.22 3.10 1.57
N ARG A 22 13.52 4.39 1.61
CA ARG A 22 13.37 5.23 2.80
C ARG A 22 11.91 5.42 3.20
N HIS A 23 11.04 5.63 2.24
CA HIS A 23 9.60 5.77 2.49
C HIS A 23 9.03 4.48 3.09
N ILE A 24 9.29 3.33 2.47
CA ILE A 24 8.86 2.01 2.97
C ILE A 24 9.40 1.77 4.39
N GLY A 25 10.68 2.05 4.61
CA GLY A 25 11.31 1.93 5.93
C GLY A 25 10.62 2.77 7.00
N ASN A 26 10.26 4.01 6.68
CA ASN A 26 9.52 4.90 7.58
C ASN A 26 8.11 4.35 7.88
N ARG A 27 7.41 3.81 6.90
CA ARG A 27 6.08 3.21 7.09
C ARG A 27 6.15 1.96 7.99
N ILE A 28 7.18 1.12 7.83
CA ILE A 28 7.43 -0.01 8.73
C ILE A 28 7.63 0.48 10.16
N LYS A 29 8.49 1.48 10.36
CA LYS A 29 8.78 2.07 11.67
C LYS A 29 7.53 2.65 12.33
N LEU A 30 6.73 3.41 11.59
CA LEU A 30 5.49 4.01 12.09
C LEU A 30 4.51 2.92 12.58
N ARG A 31 4.28 1.90 11.77
CA ARG A 31 3.35 0.81 12.13
C ARG A 31 3.86 -0.01 13.29
N ARG A 32 5.15 -0.34 13.32
CA ARG A 32 5.78 -1.04 14.44
C ARG A 32 5.63 -0.26 15.75
N ASN A 33 5.90 1.05 15.74
CA ASN A 33 5.73 1.91 16.90
C ASN A 33 4.27 2.01 17.34
N TYR A 34 3.33 2.09 16.41
CA TYR A 34 1.89 2.06 16.71
C TYR A 34 1.50 0.79 17.48
N LEU A 35 2.07 -0.35 17.09
CA LEU A 35 1.87 -1.64 17.76
C LEU A 35 2.73 -1.79 19.04
N LYS A 36 3.47 -0.76 19.45
CA LYS A 36 4.40 -0.78 20.59
C LYS A 36 5.38 -1.96 20.52
N MET A 37 5.79 -2.33 19.33
CA MET A 37 6.71 -3.43 19.07
C MET A 37 8.15 -2.91 18.97
N SER A 38 9.10 -3.58 19.62
CA SER A 38 10.53 -3.26 19.48
C SER A 38 11.09 -3.76 18.13
N GLN A 39 12.21 -3.17 17.67
CA GLN A 39 12.93 -3.65 16.48
C GLN A 39 13.42 -5.09 16.66
N ASP A 40 13.83 -5.47 17.86
CA ASP A 40 14.24 -6.84 18.19
C ASP A 40 13.06 -7.82 18.07
N LYS A 41 11.89 -7.45 18.59
CA LYS A 41 10.68 -8.27 18.49
C LYS A 41 10.26 -8.49 17.04
N LEU A 42 10.27 -7.43 16.23
CA LEU A 42 9.99 -7.53 14.79
C LEU A 42 11.04 -8.41 14.10
N GLY A 43 12.33 -8.18 14.39
CA GLY A 43 13.42 -8.96 13.82
C GLY A 43 13.27 -10.47 14.10
N ARG A 44 13.04 -10.85 15.34
CA ARG A 44 12.80 -12.26 15.71
C ARG A 44 11.60 -12.86 14.98
N ALA A 45 10.52 -12.10 14.82
CA ALA A 45 9.32 -12.57 14.15
C ALA A 45 9.52 -12.85 12.66
N VAL A 46 10.42 -12.12 11.98
CA VAL A 46 10.76 -12.31 10.56
C VAL A 46 12.09 -13.05 10.34
N GLY A 47 12.71 -13.55 11.40
CA GLY A 47 14.01 -14.25 11.31
C GLY A 47 15.19 -13.33 10.93
N LEU A 48 15.18 -12.08 11.37
CA LEU A 48 16.21 -11.07 11.14
C LEU A 48 16.78 -10.53 12.46
N THR A 49 17.98 -9.96 12.36
CA THR A 49 18.58 -9.24 13.49
C THR A 49 17.94 -7.85 13.66
N PHE A 50 18.04 -7.27 14.86
CA PHE A 50 17.53 -5.92 15.07
C PHE A 50 18.28 -4.88 14.22
N GLN A 51 19.58 -5.08 13.95
CA GLN A 51 20.37 -4.22 13.07
C GLN A 51 19.85 -4.23 11.64
N GLN A 52 19.41 -5.37 11.14
CA GLN A 52 18.80 -5.48 9.81
C GLN A 52 17.47 -4.73 9.75
N ILE A 53 16.63 -4.86 10.77
CA ILE A 53 15.40 -4.08 10.87
C ILE A 53 15.71 -2.58 10.94
N GLN A 54 16.70 -2.17 11.74
CA GLN A 54 17.12 -0.78 11.81
C GLN A 54 17.56 -0.23 10.45
N LYS A 55 18.34 -1.01 9.67
CA LYS A 55 18.77 -0.62 8.32
C LYS A 55 17.59 -0.51 7.36
N TYR A 56 16.60 -1.39 7.46
CA TYR A 56 15.36 -1.29 6.67
C TYR A 56 14.58 -0.03 7.02
N GLU A 57 14.38 0.25 8.31
CA GLU A 57 13.64 1.44 8.76
C GLU A 57 14.32 2.75 8.37
N LYS A 58 15.65 2.76 8.22
CA LYS A 58 16.43 3.91 7.76
C LYS A 58 16.53 4.01 6.23
N GLY A 59 16.07 3.00 5.49
CA GLY A 59 16.18 2.93 4.05
C GLY A 59 17.61 2.68 3.53
N PHE A 60 18.50 2.18 4.38
CA PHE A 60 19.87 1.84 3.98
C PHE A 60 19.96 0.55 3.19
N ASN A 61 19.06 -0.39 3.46
CA ASN A 61 18.99 -1.65 2.77
C ASN A 61 17.65 -1.75 2.03
N ARG A 62 17.72 -2.26 0.81
CA ARG A 62 16.54 -2.61 0.03
C ARG A 62 15.85 -3.84 0.61
N ILE A 63 14.54 -3.80 0.69
CA ILE A 63 13.71 -4.89 1.19
C ILE A 63 13.22 -5.69 -0.01
N SER A 64 13.44 -7.01 -0.02
CA SER A 64 12.84 -7.88 -1.03
C SER A 64 11.32 -7.95 -0.85
N VAL A 65 10.59 -8.19 -1.95
CA VAL A 65 9.13 -8.29 -1.93
C VAL A 65 8.65 -9.38 -0.96
N GLY A 66 9.33 -10.54 -0.94
CA GLY A 66 9.00 -11.62 0.00
C GLY A 66 9.17 -11.19 1.46
N ARG A 67 10.24 -10.48 1.77
CA ARG A 67 10.49 -9.96 3.12
C ARG A 67 9.48 -8.89 3.52
N LEU A 68 9.13 -8.02 2.59
CA LEU A 68 8.09 -7.01 2.83
C LEU A 68 6.72 -7.65 3.09
N TRP A 69 6.42 -8.73 2.38
CA TRP A 69 5.22 -9.53 2.61
C TRP A 69 5.17 -10.13 4.03
N GLU A 70 6.27 -10.75 4.50
CA GLU A 70 6.37 -11.29 5.87
C GLU A 70 6.16 -10.19 6.92
N ILE A 71 6.82 -9.04 6.74
CA ILE A 71 6.67 -7.86 7.62
C ILE A 71 5.21 -7.38 7.63
N SER A 72 4.55 -7.31 6.47
CA SER A 72 3.15 -6.89 6.37
C SER A 72 2.22 -7.75 7.22
N ARG A 73 2.44 -9.06 7.19
CA ARG A 73 1.65 -10.02 7.97
C ARG A 73 1.86 -9.84 9.48
N ILE A 74 3.09 -9.65 9.91
CA ILE A 74 3.42 -9.48 11.33
C ILE A 74 2.89 -8.14 11.86
N LEU A 75 2.99 -7.10 11.05
CA LEU A 75 2.47 -5.78 11.39
C LEU A 75 0.96 -5.65 11.19
N ASN A 76 0.31 -6.70 10.67
CA ASN A 76 -1.12 -6.75 10.38
C ASN A 76 -1.60 -5.56 9.55
N VAL A 77 -0.97 -5.37 8.41
CA VAL A 77 -1.33 -4.38 7.39
C VAL A 77 -1.25 -5.01 6.00
N PRO A 78 -2.06 -4.55 5.03
CA PRO A 78 -1.89 -4.96 3.64
C PRO A 78 -0.55 -4.44 3.12
N ILE A 79 0.06 -5.15 2.14
CA ILE A 79 1.34 -4.73 1.56
C ILE A 79 1.25 -3.33 0.92
N ALA A 80 0.08 -2.95 0.40
CA ALA A 80 -0.19 -1.65 -0.19
C ALA A 80 0.03 -0.49 0.82
N TYR A 81 -0.15 -0.74 2.12
CA TYR A 81 0.10 0.23 3.18
C TYR A 81 1.49 0.87 3.10
N PHE A 82 2.52 0.11 2.72
CA PHE A 82 3.89 0.61 2.65
C PHE A 82 4.13 1.55 1.45
N PHE A 83 3.23 1.55 0.48
CA PHE A 83 3.32 2.36 -0.74
C PHE A 83 2.37 3.56 -0.74
N GLU A 84 1.51 3.69 0.28
CA GLU A 84 0.66 4.86 0.44
C GLU A 84 1.50 6.13 0.63
N ASP A 85 1.02 7.24 0.07
CA ASP A 85 1.68 8.55 0.17
C ASP A 85 3.14 8.58 -0.36
N LEU A 86 3.50 7.66 -1.24
CA LEU A 86 4.78 7.76 -1.94
C LEU A 86 4.87 9.11 -2.66
N PRO A 87 5.97 9.88 -2.46
CA PRO A 87 6.15 11.12 -3.19
C PRO A 87 6.22 10.81 -4.68
N ARG A 88 5.20 11.24 -5.42
CA ARG A 88 5.19 11.15 -6.89
C ARG A 88 6.34 11.99 -7.41
N SER A 89 7.27 11.36 -8.12
CA SER A 89 8.39 12.04 -8.76
C SER A 89 7.84 13.10 -9.72
N GLY A 90 8.12 14.38 -9.45
CA GLY A 90 7.51 15.50 -10.14
C GLY A 90 7.76 15.48 -11.64
N ASN A 91 6.85 14.92 -12.38
CA ASN A 91 6.48 15.12 -13.77
C ASN A 91 5.29 14.24 -14.20
N GLU A 92 4.57 13.67 -13.25
CA GLU A 92 3.35 12.90 -13.52
C GLU A 92 2.10 13.79 -13.44
N GLN A 93 2.20 15.04 -13.91
CA GLN A 93 1.00 15.83 -14.16
C GLN A 93 0.18 15.28 -15.33
N ASN A 94 0.66 14.26 -16.05
CA ASN A 94 -0.02 13.63 -17.18
C ASN A 94 0.24 12.12 -17.32
N ALA A 95 0.66 11.42 -16.30
CA ALA A 95 0.40 9.99 -16.24
C ALA A 95 -1.01 9.83 -15.67
N GLU A 96 -1.99 10.17 -16.49
CA GLU A 96 -3.25 9.47 -16.48
C GLU A 96 -2.91 7.98 -16.64
N ILE A 97 -2.70 7.29 -15.53
CA ILE A 97 -3.19 5.94 -15.42
C ILE A 97 -4.70 6.14 -15.39
N SER A 98 -5.20 6.58 -16.56
CA SER A 98 -6.61 6.70 -16.90
C SER A 98 -7.18 5.30 -16.85
N GLY A 99 -7.62 4.89 -15.72
CA GLY A 99 -8.25 3.60 -15.49
C GLY A 99 -8.35 3.20 -14.03
N PHE A 100 -7.47 3.72 -13.16
CA PHE A 100 -7.53 3.41 -11.72
C PHE A 100 -7.43 4.64 -10.80
N GLY A 101 -7.25 5.86 -11.34
CA GLY A 101 -6.96 7.05 -10.54
C GLY A 101 -8.14 7.49 -9.66
N ASP A 102 -9.28 7.73 -10.26
CA ASP A 102 -10.44 8.25 -9.53
C ASP A 102 -11.24 7.16 -8.82
N GLU A 103 -11.33 5.97 -9.41
CA GLU A 103 -12.01 4.84 -8.80
C GLU A 103 -11.22 4.28 -7.60
N ALA A 104 -9.89 4.22 -7.66
CA ALA A 104 -9.08 3.79 -6.54
C ALA A 104 -9.12 4.80 -5.36
N GLN A 105 -9.15 6.10 -5.62
CA GLN A 105 -9.34 7.11 -4.58
C GLN A 105 -10.74 7.06 -3.93
N MET A 106 -11.77 6.72 -4.69
CA MET A 106 -13.11 6.50 -4.13
C MET A 106 -13.19 5.25 -3.25
N ILE A 107 -12.48 4.19 -3.62
CA ILE A 107 -12.44 2.93 -2.84
C ILE A 107 -11.75 3.13 -1.48
N TYR A 108 -10.79 4.06 -1.37
CA TYR A 108 -10.06 4.34 -0.14
C TYR A 108 -10.66 5.45 0.72
N LYS A 109 -11.78 6.05 0.35
CA LYS A 109 -12.50 6.93 1.26
C LYS A 109 -13.00 6.13 2.45
N GLU A 110 -12.79 6.66 3.64
CA GLU A 110 -13.18 6.00 4.90
C GLU A 110 -14.65 5.54 4.91
N ASP A 111 -15.52 6.32 4.30
CA ASP A 111 -16.94 6.00 4.17
C ASP A 111 -17.21 4.82 3.24
N SER A 112 -16.44 4.68 2.17
CA SER A 112 -16.54 3.52 1.26
C SER A 112 -16.13 2.23 1.96
N LEU A 113 -15.06 2.27 2.76
CA LEU A 113 -14.63 1.12 3.58
C LEU A 113 -15.66 0.78 4.66
N ARG A 114 -16.26 1.77 5.28
CA ARG A 114 -17.35 1.57 6.25
C ARG A 114 -18.56 0.90 5.59
N LEU A 115 -18.94 1.37 4.39
CA LEU A 115 -20.03 0.78 3.61
C LEU A 115 -19.75 -0.68 3.25
N LEU A 116 -18.56 -0.99 2.72
CA LEU A 116 -18.16 -2.35 2.39
C LEU A 116 -18.12 -3.25 3.62
N ASN A 117 -17.60 -2.76 4.73
CA ASN A 117 -17.58 -3.52 5.98
C ASN A 117 -18.98 -3.78 6.53
N ALA A 118 -19.90 -2.81 6.41
CA ALA A 118 -21.28 -3.00 6.80
C ALA A 118 -21.99 -4.02 5.89
N PHE A 119 -21.77 -3.92 4.57
CA PHE A 119 -22.32 -4.84 3.59
C PHE A 119 -21.84 -6.29 3.83
N ASN A 120 -20.56 -6.49 4.10
CA ASN A 120 -19.98 -7.81 4.37
C ASN A 120 -20.50 -8.46 5.67
N LYS A 121 -21.09 -7.68 6.59
CA LYS A 121 -21.72 -8.20 7.81
C LYS A 121 -23.14 -8.72 7.59
N ILE A 122 -23.74 -8.47 6.44
CA ILE A 122 -25.08 -8.93 6.11
C ILE A 122 -25.02 -10.43 5.85
N ARG A 123 -25.56 -11.22 6.79
CA ARG A 123 -25.55 -12.70 6.68
C ARG A 123 -26.67 -13.23 5.79
N ASN A 124 -27.75 -12.48 5.64
CA ASN A 124 -28.90 -12.90 4.83
C ASN A 124 -28.70 -12.48 3.36
N PRO A 125 -28.62 -13.44 2.42
CA PRO A 125 -28.36 -13.15 1.00
C PRO A 125 -29.48 -12.33 0.35
N GLN A 126 -30.73 -12.47 0.78
CA GLN A 126 -31.83 -11.66 0.27
C GLN A 126 -31.71 -10.19 0.70
N THR A 127 -31.34 -9.95 1.96
CA THR A 127 -31.11 -8.60 2.46
C THR A 127 -29.91 -7.93 1.75
N ALA A 128 -28.84 -8.68 1.52
CA ALA A 128 -27.67 -8.18 0.76
C ALA A 128 -28.07 -7.77 -0.67
N ARG A 129 -28.92 -8.54 -1.32
CA ARG A 129 -29.41 -8.25 -2.68
C ARG A 129 -30.26 -7.01 -2.71
N ILE A 130 -31.18 -6.84 -1.76
CA ILE A 130 -32.04 -5.65 -1.65
C ILE A 130 -31.18 -4.38 -1.43
N VAL A 131 -30.17 -4.46 -0.57
CA VAL A 131 -29.24 -3.34 -0.33
C VAL A 131 -28.44 -3.00 -1.59
N PHE A 132 -27.99 -4.01 -2.32
CA PHE A 132 -27.28 -3.82 -3.58
C PHE A 132 -28.15 -3.17 -4.65
N ASP A 133 -29.40 -3.64 -4.83
CA ASP A 133 -30.36 -3.10 -5.78
C ASP A 133 -30.72 -1.65 -5.43
N LEU A 134 -30.83 -1.34 -4.12
CA LEU A 134 -31.06 0.03 -3.66
C LEU A 134 -29.88 0.94 -4.01
N LEU A 135 -28.65 0.49 -3.78
CA LEU A 135 -27.44 1.26 -4.13
C LEU A 135 -27.36 1.51 -5.63
N GLN A 136 -27.70 0.52 -6.45
CA GLN A 136 -27.75 0.71 -7.92
C GLN A 136 -28.82 1.71 -8.34
N ALA A 137 -30.00 1.68 -7.72
CA ALA A 137 -31.08 2.62 -8.02
C ALA A 137 -30.73 4.06 -7.65
N LEU A 138 -29.89 4.28 -6.63
CA LEU A 138 -29.44 5.60 -6.22
C LEU A 138 -28.38 6.20 -7.17
N VAL A 139 -27.67 5.37 -7.92
CA VAL A 139 -26.63 5.78 -8.88
C VAL A 139 -27.18 5.96 -10.30
N ALA A 140 -28.31 5.33 -10.58
CA ALA A 140 -29.02 5.52 -11.84
C ALA A 140 -29.79 6.87 -11.84
#